data_1e4124d1951755b08480a4012ef2edb7
#
_entry.id   1e4124d1951755b08480a4012ef2edb7
#
_cell.length_a   1.000
_cell.length_b   1.000
_cell.length_c   1.000
_cell.angle_alpha   90.00
_cell.angle_beta   90.00
_cell.angle_gamma   90.00
#
_symmetry.space_group_name_H-M   'P 1'
#
loop_
_entity.id
_entity.type
_entity.pdbx_description
1 polymer ?
#
loop_
_entity_poly.entity_id
_entity_poly.type
_entity_poly.pdbx_seq_one_letter_code
_entity_poly.pdbx_strand_id
1 'polypeptide(L)'
;GIQVLGPDVNESILKFSVDKNKNIRFGLGAVKGVGESAVLNIIEERKKNGPYKNIFDFVERVNLTSCNKKNIESLALAGAFDNFGIQREQFFAETGKGELFLDTLVRYGNKFQMDKSSAANSLFGGDDLLVAITKPEIPVCQRWSDLERLNKEKELVGICLLYTSDAAD
;
A
#
# COMPACT_ATOMS: atom_id res chain seq x y z
N GLY A 1 -5.11 12.67 25.24
CA GLY A 1 -5.59 11.29 25.31
C GLY A 1 -4.88 10.36 24.36
N ILE A 2 -5.02 9.07 24.60
CA ILE A 2 -4.45 8.04 23.73
C ILE A 2 -5.28 7.93 22.47
N GLN A 3 -4.63 8.04 21.32
CA GLN A 3 -5.29 7.86 20.01
C GLN A 3 -4.94 6.49 19.45
N VAL A 4 -5.87 5.91 18.69
CA VAL A 4 -5.63 4.73 17.88
C VAL A 4 -5.40 5.19 16.44
N LEU A 5 -4.19 5.00 15.96
CA LEU A 5 -3.79 5.38 14.61
C LEU A 5 -3.95 4.18 13.67
N GLY A 6 -4.40 4.43 12.46
CA GLY A 6 -4.61 3.40 11.45
C GLY A 6 -3.32 2.72 11.02
N PRO A 7 -3.42 1.61 10.27
CA PRO A 7 -2.25 0.94 9.74
C PRO A 7 -1.53 1.84 8.72
N ASP A 8 -0.20 1.74 8.69
CA ASP A 8 0.63 2.49 7.76
C ASP A 8 1.83 1.64 7.36
N VAL A 9 2.12 1.55 6.07
CA VAL A 9 3.20 0.69 5.56
C VAL A 9 4.59 1.13 6.00
N ASN A 10 4.75 2.39 6.38
CA ASN A 10 6.02 2.92 6.86
C ASN A 10 6.16 2.90 8.39
N GLU A 11 5.05 2.91 9.13
CA GLU A 11 5.06 3.08 10.58
C GLU A 11 4.65 1.81 11.34
N SER A 12 3.78 0.99 10.75
CA SER A 12 3.23 -0.18 11.45
C SER A 12 4.19 -1.36 11.45
N ILE A 13 4.10 -2.16 12.52
CA ILE A 13 4.72 -3.48 12.59
C ILE A 13 3.63 -4.56 12.45
N LEU A 14 3.97 -5.81 12.66
CA LEU A 14 3.02 -6.92 12.53
C LEU A 14 1.87 -6.79 13.53
N LYS A 15 2.19 -6.51 14.78
CA LYS A 15 1.22 -6.35 15.87
C LYS A 15 0.96 -4.88 16.18
N PHE A 16 -0.06 -4.62 17.01
CA PHE A 16 -0.24 -3.28 17.56
C PHE A 16 1.01 -2.82 18.28
N SER A 17 1.33 -1.54 18.17
CA SER A 17 2.49 -0.95 18.83
C SER A 17 2.14 0.41 19.42
N VAL A 18 2.97 0.87 20.34
CA VAL A 18 2.83 2.20 20.94
C VAL A 18 3.93 3.10 20.38
N ASP A 19 3.53 4.25 19.85
CA ASP A 19 4.46 5.21 19.30
C ASP A 19 5.09 6.11 20.38
N LYS A 20 5.98 7.02 19.97
CA LYS A 20 6.67 7.94 20.87
C LYS A 20 5.71 8.88 21.60
N ASN A 21 4.54 9.12 21.04
CA ASN A 21 3.53 10.01 21.60
C ASN A 21 2.48 9.23 22.42
N LYS A 22 2.76 7.96 22.72
CA LYS A 22 1.88 7.06 23.45
C LYS A 22 0.57 6.73 22.72
N ASN A 23 0.51 6.94 21.42
CA ASN A 23 -0.62 6.50 20.60
C ASN A 23 -0.46 5.03 20.23
N ILE A 24 -1.58 4.36 20.05
CA ILE A 24 -1.60 2.96 19.62
C ILE A 24 -1.64 2.95 18.09
N ARG A 25 -0.64 2.32 17.46
CA ARG A 25 -0.60 2.13 16.01
C ARG A 25 -1.15 0.75 15.67
N PHE A 26 -2.13 0.70 14.76
CA PHE A 26 -2.72 -0.53 14.27
C PHE A 26 -1.68 -1.36 13.51
N GLY A 27 -1.56 -2.65 13.85
CA GLY A 27 -0.61 -3.55 13.20
C GLY A 27 -1.06 -3.99 11.81
N LEU A 28 -0.11 -4.13 10.88
CA LEU A 28 -0.43 -4.58 9.52
C LEU A 28 -1.00 -6.01 9.51
N GLY A 29 -0.58 -6.85 10.45
CA GLY A 29 -1.07 -8.22 10.56
C GLY A 29 -2.52 -8.34 11.03
N ALA A 30 -3.09 -7.27 11.58
CA ALA A 30 -4.48 -7.24 12.01
C ALA A 30 -5.44 -6.82 10.90
N VAL A 31 -4.94 -6.41 9.74
CA VAL A 31 -5.76 -6.08 8.58
C VAL A 31 -6.19 -7.37 7.88
N LYS A 32 -7.50 -7.58 7.77
CA LYS A 32 -8.05 -8.77 7.07
C LYS A 32 -7.62 -8.76 5.60
N GLY A 33 -7.25 -9.92 5.10
CA GLY A 33 -6.80 -10.07 3.72
C GLY A 33 -5.32 -9.79 3.49
N VAL A 34 -4.58 -9.42 4.54
CA VAL A 34 -3.13 -9.21 4.48
C VAL A 34 -2.44 -10.37 5.20
N GLY A 35 -1.70 -11.17 4.45
CA GLY A 35 -0.98 -12.32 5.00
C GLY A 35 0.27 -11.92 5.79
N GLU A 36 0.64 -12.75 6.75
CA GLU A 36 1.83 -12.51 7.58
C GLU A 36 3.10 -12.38 6.76
N SER A 37 3.26 -13.22 5.74
CA SER A 37 4.44 -13.18 4.86
C SER A 37 4.54 -11.85 4.10
N ALA A 38 3.41 -11.29 3.68
CA ALA A 38 3.35 -9.98 3.06
C ALA A 38 3.80 -8.88 4.03
N VAL A 39 3.30 -8.93 5.26
CA VAL A 39 3.64 -7.95 6.30
C VAL A 39 5.13 -8.00 6.64
N LEU A 40 5.67 -9.20 6.83
CA LEU A 40 7.08 -9.36 7.15
C LEU A 40 7.98 -8.85 6.03
N ASN A 41 7.59 -9.10 4.77
CA ASN A 41 8.33 -8.58 3.62
C ASN A 41 8.31 -7.05 3.57
N ILE A 42 7.15 -6.43 3.81
CA ILE A 42 7.02 -4.96 3.83
C ILE A 42 7.97 -4.36 4.88
N ILE A 43 7.97 -4.93 6.08
CA ILE A 43 8.78 -4.44 7.20
C ILE A 43 10.27 -4.65 6.94
N GLU A 44 10.65 -5.83 6.47
CA GLU A 44 12.04 -6.16 6.17
C GLU A 44 12.62 -5.26 5.08
N GLU A 45 11.87 -5.07 3.99
CA GLU A 45 12.29 -4.24 2.88
C GLU A 45 12.49 -2.78 3.32
N ARG A 46 11.59 -2.22 4.11
CA ARG A 46 11.76 -0.83 4.58
C ARG A 46 12.90 -0.68 5.58
N LYS A 47 13.20 -1.70 6.39
CA LYS A 47 14.35 -1.69 7.29
C LYS A 47 15.67 -1.71 6.53
N LYS A 48 15.71 -2.48 5.44
CA LYS A 48 16.91 -2.65 4.63
C LYS A 48 17.19 -1.44 3.74
N ASN A 49 16.18 -0.91 3.09
CA ASN A 49 16.32 0.09 2.02
C ASN A 49 15.62 1.42 2.32
N GLY A 50 15.13 1.62 3.53
CA GLY A 50 14.49 2.86 3.97
C GLY A 50 12.98 2.91 3.73
N PRO A 51 12.31 3.93 4.27
CA PRO A 51 10.88 4.10 4.09
C PRO A 51 10.47 4.19 2.62
N TYR A 52 9.26 3.74 2.33
CA TYR A 52 8.68 3.89 0.99
C TYR A 52 8.32 5.35 0.74
N LYS A 53 8.67 5.87 -0.43
CA LYS A 53 8.46 7.27 -0.77
C LYS A 53 7.05 7.56 -1.28
N ASN A 54 6.49 6.64 -2.04
CA ASN A 54 5.17 6.74 -2.66
C ASN A 54 4.69 5.34 -3.04
N ILE A 55 3.50 5.25 -3.62
CA ILE A 55 2.92 3.95 -3.99
C ILE A 55 3.71 3.25 -5.10
N PHE A 56 4.35 3.98 -6.01
CA PHE A 56 5.17 3.39 -7.07
C PHE A 56 6.43 2.77 -6.48
N ASP A 57 7.12 3.50 -5.60
CA ASP A 57 8.28 2.99 -4.86
C ASP A 57 7.94 1.71 -4.10
N PHE A 58 6.75 1.66 -3.50
CA PHE A 58 6.25 0.49 -2.78
C PHE A 58 6.16 -0.74 -3.69
N VAL A 59 5.47 -0.65 -4.82
CA VAL A 59 5.30 -1.80 -5.75
C VAL A 59 6.59 -2.15 -6.52
N GLU A 60 7.52 -1.22 -6.63
CA GLU A 60 8.84 -1.46 -7.21
C GLU A 60 9.74 -2.28 -6.28
N ARG A 61 9.48 -2.28 -4.97
CA ARG A 61 10.36 -2.83 -3.94
C ARG A 61 9.83 -4.07 -3.22
N VAL A 62 8.52 -4.14 -2.95
CA VAL A 62 7.95 -5.28 -2.21
C VAL A 62 7.91 -6.55 -3.05
N ASN A 63 7.94 -7.71 -2.38
CA ASN A 63 7.75 -8.98 -3.05
C ASN A 63 6.27 -9.14 -3.44
N LEU A 64 5.96 -8.96 -4.72
CA LEU A 64 4.59 -9.00 -5.23
C LEU A 64 3.99 -10.42 -5.29
N THR A 65 4.76 -11.45 -5.02
CA THR A 65 4.26 -12.80 -4.84
C THR A 65 3.60 -12.95 -3.47
N SER A 66 4.27 -12.49 -2.41
CA SER A 66 3.72 -12.50 -1.05
C SER A 66 2.75 -11.35 -0.79
N CYS A 67 3.09 -10.16 -1.28
CA CYS A 67 2.23 -8.96 -1.21
C CYS A 67 1.54 -8.76 -2.56
N ASN A 68 0.59 -9.63 -2.87
CA ASN A 68 -0.11 -9.65 -4.15
C ASN A 68 -1.21 -8.58 -4.21
N LYS A 69 -1.92 -8.52 -5.35
CA LYS A 69 -3.01 -7.56 -5.58
C LYS A 69 -4.02 -7.52 -4.43
N LYS A 70 -4.44 -8.68 -3.92
CA LYS A 70 -5.43 -8.77 -2.85
C LYS A 70 -4.91 -8.15 -1.54
N ASN A 71 -3.65 -8.38 -1.21
CA ASN A 71 -3.01 -7.75 -0.05
C ASN A 71 -2.96 -6.22 -0.22
N ILE A 72 -2.59 -5.74 -1.39
CA ILE A 72 -2.50 -4.30 -1.69
C ILE A 72 -3.89 -3.67 -1.64
N GLU A 73 -4.90 -4.34 -2.18
CA GLU A 73 -6.30 -3.91 -2.10
C GLU A 73 -6.74 -3.71 -0.64
N SER A 74 -6.49 -4.70 0.19
CA SER A 74 -6.86 -4.65 1.61
C SER A 74 -6.10 -3.54 2.35
N LEU A 75 -4.82 -3.37 2.07
CA LEU A 75 -4.02 -2.28 2.64
C LEU A 75 -4.55 -0.90 2.21
N ALA A 76 -4.92 -0.74 0.94
CA ALA A 76 -5.46 0.51 0.43
C ALA A 76 -6.77 0.87 1.12
N LEU A 77 -7.69 -0.09 1.23
CA LEU A 77 -8.99 0.11 1.88
C LEU A 77 -8.86 0.41 3.38
N ALA A 78 -7.84 -0.16 4.03
CA ALA A 78 -7.56 0.07 5.44
C ALA A 78 -6.83 1.40 5.70
N GLY A 79 -6.41 2.10 4.66
CA GLY A 79 -5.73 3.39 4.79
C GLY A 79 -4.22 3.29 4.96
N ALA A 80 -3.62 2.13 4.71
CA ALA A 80 -2.18 1.92 4.91
C ALA A 80 -1.30 2.75 3.98
N PHE A 81 -1.85 3.29 2.91
CA PHE A 81 -1.16 4.15 1.94
C PHE A 81 -1.58 5.61 2.00
N ASP A 82 -2.40 6.00 2.98
CA ASP A 82 -2.96 7.36 3.06
C ASP A 82 -1.87 8.44 3.08
N ASN A 83 -0.72 8.16 3.71
CA ASN A 83 0.38 9.12 3.81
C ASN A 83 1.17 9.32 2.50
N PHE A 84 0.85 8.56 1.46
CA PHE A 84 1.45 8.75 0.14
C PHE A 84 0.75 9.82 -0.71
N GLY A 85 -0.30 10.44 -0.20
CA GLY A 85 -1.05 11.46 -0.93
C GLY A 85 -2.02 10.92 -1.97
N ILE A 86 -2.14 9.60 -2.08
CA ILE A 86 -3.14 8.96 -2.95
C ILE A 86 -4.39 8.64 -2.14
N GLN A 87 -5.56 8.96 -2.69
CA GLN A 87 -6.84 8.67 -2.05
C GLN A 87 -7.20 7.19 -2.24
N ARG A 88 -7.90 6.61 -1.27
CA ARG A 88 -8.30 5.19 -1.32
C ARG A 88 -9.12 4.86 -2.56
N GLU A 89 -10.07 5.73 -2.92
CA GLU A 89 -10.92 5.59 -4.10
C GLU A 89 -10.14 5.56 -5.42
N GLN A 90 -8.98 6.20 -5.48
CA GLN A 90 -8.17 6.23 -6.69
C GLN A 90 -7.61 4.86 -7.07
N PHE A 91 -7.40 3.96 -6.10
CA PHE A 91 -6.98 2.59 -6.40
C PHE A 91 -8.04 1.82 -7.19
N PHE A 92 -9.30 2.15 -7.00
CA PHE A 92 -10.46 1.48 -7.60
C PHE A 92 -11.07 2.25 -8.76
N ALA A 93 -10.48 3.37 -9.13
CA ALA A 93 -10.91 4.15 -10.27
C ALA A 93 -10.42 3.51 -11.57
N GLU A 94 -11.22 3.64 -12.62
CA GLU A 94 -10.85 3.15 -13.94
C GLU A 94 -9.81 4.07 -14.58
N THR A 95 -8.83 3.43 -15.20
CA THR A 95 -7.86 4.13 -16.05
C THR A 95 -8.47 4.32 -17.44
N GLY A 96 -7.81 5.11 -18.30
CA GLY A 96 -8.26 5.34 -19.67
C GLY A 96 -8.40 4.08 -20.54
N LYS A 97 -7.96 2.93 -20.04
CA LYS A 97 -8.06 1.64 -20.74
C LYS A 97 -9.15 0.71 -20.20
N GLY A 98 -10.00 1.23 -19.30
CA GLY A 98 -11.08 0.44 -18.69
C GLY A 98 -10.65 -0.55 -17.61
N GLU A 99 -9.40 -0.48 -17.17
CA GLU A 99 -8.88 -1.28 -16.06
C GLU A 99 -8.87 -0.44 -14.77
N LEU A 100 -8.95 -1.09 -13.62
CA LEU A 100 -8.76 -0.41 -12.35
C LEU A 100 -7.29 0.00 -12.18
N PHE A 101 -7.08 1.16 -11.58
CA PHE A 101 -5.70 1.64 -11.32
C PHE A 101 -4.89 0.60 -10.53
N LEU A 102 -5.50 -0.09 -9.59
CA LEU A 102 -4.86 -1.15 -8.81
C LEU A 102 -4.26 -2.25 -9.70
N ASP A 103 -5.00 -2.70 -10.72
CA ASP A 103 -4.51 -3.71 -11.67
C ASP A 103 -3.31 -3.19 -12.45
N THR A 104 -3.41 -1.96 -12.92
CA THR A 104 -2.34 -1.29 -13.67
C THR A 104 -1.09 -1.11 -12.80
N LEU A 105 -1.29 -0.74 -11.54
CA LEU A 105 -0.21 -0.52 -10.57
C LEU A 105 0.57 -1.82 -10.30
N VAL A 106 -0.14 -2.91 -10.04
CA VAL A 106 0.49 -4.22 -9.76
C VAL A 106 1.24 -4.72 -11.00
N ARG A 107 0.65 -4.58 -12.18
CA ARG A 107 1.32 -4.94 -13.43
C ARG A 107 2.58 -4.10 -13.65
N TYR A 108 2.52 -2.81 -13.37
CA TYR A 108 3.68 -1.94 -13.43
C TYR A 108 4.81 -2.41 -12.50
N GLY A 109 4.47 -2.72 -11.24
CA GLY A 109 5.46 -3.21 -10.27
C GLY A 109 6.11 -4.51 -10.69
N ASN A 110 5.31 -5.47 -11.18
CA ASN A 110 5.82 -6.75 -11.69
C ASN A 110 6.76 -6.54 -12.87
N LYS A 111 6.39 -5.71 -13.82
CA LYS A 111 7.22 -5.40 -14.98
C LYS A 111 8.51 -4.70 -14.58
N PHE A 112 8.43 -3.73 -13.69
CA PHE A 112 9.60 -3.02 -13.17
C PHE A 112 10.62 -3.99 -12.55
N GLN A 113 10.14 -4.89 -11.69
CA GLN A 113 11.01 -5.86 -11.00
C GLN A 113 11.59 -6.89 -11.97
N MET A 114 10.82 -7.34 -12.94
CA MET A 114 11.32 -8.25 -13.99
C MET A 114 12.41 -7.61 -14.84
N ASP A 115 12.20 -6.38 -15.29
CA ASP A 115 13.17 -5.66 -16.10
C ASP A 115 14.44 -5.36 -15.33
N LYS A 116 14.32 -5.00 -14.05
CA LYS A 116 15.45 -4.80 -13.15
C LYS A 116 16.26 -6.10 -12.97
N SER A 117 15.58 -7.23 -12.80
CA SER A 117 16.21 -8.54 -12.66
C SER A 117 16.91 -8.96 -13.96
N SER A 118 16.28 -8.74 -15.11
CA SER A 118 16.85 -9.03 -16.42
C SER A 118 18.08 -8.18 -16.72
N ALA A 119 18.06 -6.89 -16.37
CA ALA A 119 19.20 -6.00 -16.53
C ALA A 119 20.38 -6.43 -15.66
N ALA A 120 20.12 -6.89 -14.42
CA ALA A 120 21.15 -7.39 -13.52
C ALA A 120 21.79 -8.71 -14.00
N ASN A 121 21.03 -9.53 -14.73
CA ASN A 121 21.48 -10.80 -15.26
C ASN A 121 22.13 -10.69 -16.64
N SER A 122 22.00 -9.55 -17.31
CA SER A 122 22.55 -9.30 -18.63
C SER A 122 23.94 -8.68 -18.52
N LEU A 123 24.98 -9.49 -18.69
CA LEU A 123 26.39 -9.03 -18.73
C LEU A 123 26.70 -8.15 -19.94
N PHE A 124 25.83 -8.16 -20.96
CA PHE A 124 26.01 -7.44 -22.23
C PHE A 124 24.83 -6.56 -22.59
N GLY A 125 23.90 -6.35 -21.63
CA GLY A 125 22.79 -5.44 -21.82
C GLY A 125 23.30 -4.01 -21.84
N GLY A 126 23.67 -3.52 -22.98
CA GLY A 126 23.93 -2.10 -23.18
C GLY A 126 22.66 -1.30 -22.87
N ASP A 127 22.82 -0.01 -22.74
CA ASP A 127 21.81 0.98 -22.36
C ASP A 127 20.49 0.94 -23.16
N ASP A 128 20.42 0.15 -24.20
CA ASP A 128 19.28 0.07 -25.13
C ASP A 128 18.09 -0.73 -24.59
N LEU A 129 18.25 -1.46 -23.47
CA LEU A 129 17.17 -2.27 -22.90
C LEU A 129 16.48 -1.64 -21.69
N LEU A 130 16.96 -0.48 -21.24
CA LEU A 130 16.21 0.35 -20.30
C LEU A 130 15.12 1.11 -21.07
N VAL A 131 14.17 0.37 -21.64
CA VAL A 131 12.90 0.98 -22.02
C VAL A 131 12.35 1.57 -20.71
N ALA A 132 12.39 2.88 -20.61
CA ALA A 132 11.86 3.59 -19.45
C ALA A 132 10.42 3.11 -19.23
N ILE A 133 10.23 2.28 -18.21
CA ILE A 133 8.89 1.81 -17.84
C ILE A 133 8.18 3.04 -17.34
N THR A 134 7.18 3.47 -18.10
CA THR A 134 6.40 4.64 -17.76
C THR A 134 5.51 4.32 -16.55
N LYS A 135 5.62 5.12 -15.51
CA LYS A 135 4.71 5.03 -14.36
C LYS A 135 3.28 5.33 -14.81
N PRO A 136 2.31 4.51 -14.40
CA PRO A 136 0.91 4.80 -14.74
C PRO A 136 0.45 6.08 -14.03
N GLU A 137 -0.43 6.82 -14.69
CA GLU A 137 -1.02 8.01 -14.09
C GLU A 137 -2.05 7.62 -13.03
N ILE A 138 -2.02 8.33 -11.89
CA ILE A 138 -3.02 8.17 -10.85
C ILE A 138 -4.32 8.81 -11.36
N PRO A 139 -5.42 8.03 -11.48
CA PRO A 139 -6.65 8.57 -12.06
C PRO A 139 -7.30 9.61 -11.14
N VAL A 140 -7.98 10.55 -11.76
CA VAL A 140 -8.85 11.49 -11.05
C VAL A 140 -10.23 10.86 -10.98
N CYS A 141 -10.82 10.81 -9.79
CA CYS A 141 -12.13 10.23 -9.59
C CYS A 141 -12.89 10.99 -8.49
N GLN A 142 -14.17 10.70 -8.39
CA GLN A 142 -15.01 11.25 -7.33
C GLN A 142 -14.57 10.67 -5.98
N ARG A 143 -14.46 11.51 -4.97
CA ARG A 143 -14.12 11.07 -3.61
C ARG A 143 -15.27 10.25 -3.02
N TRP A 144 -14.90 9.19 -2.32
CA TRP A 144 -15.87 8.45 -1.52
C TRP A 144 -16.39 9.33 -0.39
N SER A 145 -17.66 9.15 -0.05
CA SER A 145 -18.22 9.77 1.15
C SER A 145 -17.53 9.16 2.40
N ASP A 146 -17.58 9.88 3.50
CA ASP A 146 -17.04 9.40 4.76
C ASP A 146 -17.67 8.05 5.18
N LEU A 147 -18.97 7.90 4.91
CA LEU A 147 -19.69 6.66 5.21
C LEU A 147 -19.16 5.47 4.38
N GLU A 148 -18.91 5.68 3.08
CA GLU A 148 -18.34 4.66 2.21
C GLU A 148 -16.95 4.23 2.69
N ARG A 149 -16.11 5.19 3.05
CA ARG A 149 -14.77 4.93 3.58
C ARG A 149 -14.83 4.16 4.90
N LEU A 150 -15.71 4.56 5.79
CA LEU A 150 -15.93 3.91 7.08
C LEU A 150 -16.39 2.46 6.93
N ASN A 151 -17.34 2.21 6.03
CA ASN A 151 -17.86 0.87 5.80
C ASN A 151 -16.78 -0.06 5.26
N LYS A 152 -15.97 0.39 4.32
CA LYS A 152 -14.88 -0.39 3.74
C LYS A 152 -13.76 -0.66 4.75
N GLU A 153 -13.43 0.34 5.55
CA GLU A 153 -12.43 0.21 6.62
C GLU A 153 -12.89 -0.79 7.69
N LYS A 154 -14.15 -0.71 8.12
CA LYS A 154 -14.72 -1.59 9.12
C LYS A 154 -14.65 -3.07 8.74
N GLU A 155 -14.86 -3.39 7.48
CA GLU A 155 -14.77 -4.77 6.99
C GLU A 155 -13.38 -5.37 7.18
N LEU A 156 -12.33 -4.56 7.10
CA LEU A 156 -10.94 -5.01 7.13
C LEU A 156 -10.29 -4.94 8.50
N VAL A 157 -10.61 -3.94 9.28
CA VAL A 157 -9.98 -3.73 10.59
C VAL A 157 -10.88 -4.19 11.75
N GLY A 158 -12.12 -4.54 11.47
CA GLY A 158 -13.09 -5.00 12.48
C GLY A 158 -13.59 -3.90 13.41
N ILE A 159 -12.98 -2.73 13.39
CA ILE A 159 -13.39 -1.53 14.12
C ILE A 159 -13.34 -0.33 13.18
N CYS A 160 -14.16 0.68 13.46
CA CYS A 160 -14.17 1.91 12.70
C CYS A 160 -13.21 2.91 13.34
N LEU A 161 -12.01 3.05 12.79
CA LEU A 161 -10.98 3.94 13.34
C LEU A 161 -11.37 5.41 13.26
N LEU A 162 -12.05 5.82 12.18
CA LEU A 162 -12.52 7.19 12.01
C LEU A 162 -13.64 7.52 13.00
N TYR A 163 -14.48 6.54 13.32
CA TYR A 163 -15.58 6.71 14.28
C TYR A 163 -15.10 6.69 15.72
N THR A 164 -14.04 5.94 16.02
CA THR A 164 -13.51 5.81 17.38
C THR A 164 -12.91 7.13 17.89
N SER A 165 -12.39 7.97 17.00
CA SER A 165 -11.87 9.28 17.39
C SER A 165 -12.99 10.25 17.80
N ASP A 166 -14.21 10.11 17.24
CA ASP A 166 -15.36 10.94 17.58
C ASP A 166 -16.13 10.39 18.80
N ALA A 167 -16.07 9.09 19.03
CA ALA A 167 -16.78 8.45 20.15
C ALA A 167 -16.03 8.55 21.49
N ALA A 168 -14.81 9.08 21.50
CA ALA A 168 -14.02 9.27 22.71
C ALA A 168 -14.36 10.56 23.48
N ASP A 169 -15.35 11.31 23.04
CA ASP A 169 -15.84 12.51 23.70
C ASP A 169 -16.86 12.19 24.81
#